data_e0f4854b88f0f500be4fb3e26b22c842
#
_entry.id   e0f4854b88f0f500be4fb3e26b22c842
#
_cell.length_a   1.000
_cell.length_b   1.000
_cell.length_c   1.000
_cell.angle_alpha   90.00
_cell.angle_beta   90.00
_cell.angle_gamma   90.00
#
_symmetry.space_group_name_H-M   'P 1'
#
loop_
_entity.id
_entity.type
_entity.pdbx_description
1 polymer ?
#
loop_
_entity_poly.entity_id
_entity_poly.type
_entity_poly.pdbx_seq_one_letter_code
_entity_poly.pdbx_strand_id
1 'polypeptide(L)'
;CSHEREHITGIGFAAYCEMLEKTIERLKNGKEAEPEPEPVLEIQAEAYIPDSYIPDPRYKMELYRRFSELEYSQREDFLDEIIDRFGNPPPEVEMLWRLAALKGLCRVLKIRAVNVHQGIIRLTFGEKAQVNPEAVLKLLMQHPKTMTLKNGQEQQLTYRMGTAK
;
A
#
# COMPACT_ATOMS: atom_id res chain seq x y z
N CYS A 1 -3.26 -30.32 -3.27
CA CYS A 1 -2.70 -29.57 -2.13
C CYS A 1 -1.29 -29.03 -2.34
N SER A 2 -0.51 -29.56 -3.30
CA SER A 2 0.88 -29.10 -3.57
C SER A 2 0.94 -27.81 -4.42
N HIS A 3 -0.03 -27.60 -5.31
CA HIS A 3 -0.06 -26.48 -6.26
C HIS A 3 -0.36 -25.11 -5.61
N GLU A 4 -1.12 -25.10 -4.52
CA GLU A 4 -1.42 -23.86 -3.79
C GLU A 4 -0.22 -23.35 -2.98
N ARG A 5 0.69 -24.23 -2.57
CA ARG A 5 1.89 -23.84 -1.79
C ARG A 5 2.97 -23.19 -2.65
N GLU A 6 3.11 -23.61 -3.91
CA GLU A 6 4.10 -23.02 -4.84
C GLU A 6 3.67 -21.63 -5.33
N HIS A 7 2.36 -21.37 -5.37
CA HIS A 7 1.83 -20.08 -5.78
C HIS A 7 2.08 -18.95 -4.76
N ILE A 8 2.17 -19.28 -3.48
CA ILE A 8 2.30 -18.30 -2.39
C ILE A 8 3.73 -17.82 -2.21
N THR A 9 4.72 -18.65 -2.51
CA THR A 9 6.14 -18.31 -2.37
C THR A 9 6.65 -17.34 -3.43
N GLY A 10 5.96 -17.24 -4.57
CA GLY A 10 6.31 -16.34 -5.67
C GLY A 10 5.41 -15.09 -5.83
N ILE A 11 4.36 -14.97 -5.02
CA ILE A 11 3.40 -13.88 -5.11
C ILE A 11 3.84 -12.72 -4.21
N GLY A 12 4.08 -11.54 -4.79
CA GLY A 12 4.34 -10.34 -4.04
C GLY A 12 3.10 -9.80 -3.30
N PHE A 13 3.31 -8.87 -2.39
CA PHE A 13 2.26 -8.29 -1.56
C PHE A 13 1.07 -7.73 -2.37
N ALA A 14 1.34 -7.05 -3.49
CA ALA A 14 0.30 -6.50 -4.34
C ALA A 14 -0.64 -7.60 -4.89
N ALA A 15 -0.07 -8.72 -5.37
CA ALA A 15 -0.85 -9.86 -5.85
C ALA A 15 -1.64 -10.53 -4.73
N TYR A 16 -1.07 -10.62 -3.52
CA TYR A 16 -1.79 -11.13 -2.35
C TYR A 16 -2.99 -10.25 -2.00
N CYS A 17 -2.82 -8.93 -1.98
CA CYS A 17 -3.92 -7.99 -1.74
C CYS A 17 -5.02 -8.12 -2.80
N GLU A 18 -4.66 -8.25 -4.07
CA GLU A 18 -5.61 -8.46 -5.17
C GLU A 18 -6.40 -9.75 -4.99
N MET A 19 -5.75 -10.83 -4.60
CA MET A 19 -6.42 -12.11 -4.30
C MET A 19 -7.40 -11.98 -3.14
N LEU A 20 -7.02 -11.27 -2.08
CA LEU A 20 -7.89 -10.99 -0.94
C LEU A 20 -9.11 -10.17 -1.34
N GLU A 21 -8.92 -9.12 -2.11
CA GLU A 21 -10.01 -8.28 -2.61
C GLU A 21 -11.04 -9.09 -3.39
N LYS A 22 -10.59 -9.92 -4.33
CA LYS A 22 -11.45 -10.82 -5.11
C LYS A 22 -12.20 -11.83 -4.24
N THR A 23 -11.55 -12.32 -3.17
CA THR A 23 -12.16 -13.25 -2.23
C THR A 23 -13.22 -12.55 -1.37
N ILE A 24 -12.92 -11.34 -0.90
CA ILE A 24 -13.83 -10.53 -0.11
C ILE A 24 -15.04 -10.11 -0.96
N GLU A 25 -14.86 -9.71 -2.20
CA GLU A 25 -15.97 -9.40 -3.12
C GLU A 25 -16.90 -10.60 -3.32
N ARG A 26 -16.35 -11.81 -3.48
CA ARG A 26 -17.14 -13.04 -3.59
C ARG A 26 -17.94 -13.35 -2.34
N LEU A 27 -17.40 -13.04 -1.16
CA LEU A 27 -18.07 -13.26 0.13
C LEU A 27 -19.10 -12.19 0.44
N LYS A 28 -18.94 -10.97 -0.09
CA LYS A 28 -19.83 -9.81 0.15
C LYS A 28 -21.00 -9.68 -0.79
N ASN A 29 -21.08 -10.47 -1.85
CA ASN A 29 -22.22 -10.47 -2.80
C ASN A 29 -23.59 -10.81 -2.16
N GLY A 30 -23.71 -10.71 -0.86
CA GLY A 30 -24.92 -11.02 -0.10
C GLY A 30 -25.40 -9.98 0.92
N LYS A 31 -24.68 -8.91 1.27
CA LYS A 31 -25.21 -7.90 2.25
C LYS A 31 -24.51 -6.54 2.25
N GLU A 32 -25.36 -5.54 2.11
CA GLU A 32 -25.43 -4.17 2.62
C GLU A 32 -24.14 -3.47 3.13
N ALA A 33 -24.02 -2.23 2.69
CA ALA A 33 -22.98 -1.24 2.80
C ALA A 33 -21.81 -1.50 1.82
N GLU A 34 -21.73 -0.69 0.78
CA GLU A 34 -20.56 -0.63 -0.09
C GLU A 34 -19.35 -0.30 0.78
N PRO A 35 -18.43 -1.25 1.01
CA PRO A 35 -17.19 -0.89 1.68
C PRO A 35 -16.46 0.11 0.78
N GLU A 36 -15.85 1.11 1.39
CA GLU A 36 -14.97 2.00 0.65
C GLU A 36 -13.93 1.15 -0.09
N PRO A 37 -13.69 1.43 -1.38
CA PRO A 37 -12.72 0.65 -2.13
C PRO A 37 -11.34 0.76 -1.49
N GLU A 38 -10.66 -0.37 -1.39
CA GLU A 38 -9.28 -0.39 -0.90
C GLU A 38 -8.37 0.45 -1.79
N PRO A 39 -7.42 1.21 -1.23
CA PRO A 39 -6.48 1.99 -2.01
C PRO A 39 -5.65 1.10 -2.94
N VAL A 40 -5.46 1.55 -4.16
CA VAL A 40 -4.64 0.86 -5.16
C VAL A 40 -3.25 1.51 -5.19
N LEU A 41 -2.22 0.70 -5.00
CA LEU A 41 -0.83 1.13 -5.11
C LEU A 41 -0.22 0.55 -6.39
N GLU A 42 -0.01 1.37 -7.39
CA GLU A 42 0.72 1.03 -8.62
C GLU A 42 2.16 1.50 -8.51
N ILE A 43 2.94 0.77 -7.74
CA ILE A 43 4.34 1.04 -7.44
C ILE A 43 5.15 -0.20 -7.77
N GLN A 44 6.10 -0.06 -8.69
CA GLN A 44 7.05 -1.13 -8.99
C GLN A 44 8.11 -1.20 -7.90
N ALA A 45 8.04 -2.24 -7.08
CA ALA A 45 8.99 -2.49 -6.01
C ALA A 45 9.07 -3.99 -5.70
N GLU A 46 10.24 -4.44 -5.32
CA GLU A 46 10.43 -5.79 -4.79
C GLU A 46 9.98 -5.81 -3.32
N ALA A 47 8.77 -6.30 -3.09
CA ALA A 47 8.14 -6.36 -1.78
C ALA A 47 7.53 -7.73 -1.56
N TYR A 48 8.25 -8.58 -0.84
CA TYR A 48 7.86 -9.96 -0.53
C TYR A 48 8.64 -10.46 0.69
N ILE A 49 8.25 -11.61 1.21
CA ILE A 49 8.93 -12.27 2.32
C ILE A 49 9.80 -13.40 1.76
N PRO A 50 11.14 -13.26 1.74
CA PRO A 50 12.03 -14.32 1.26
C PRO A 50 11.97 -15.57 2.14
N ASP A 51 12.15 -16.76 1.53
CA ASP A 51 12.26 -18.02 2.26
C ASP A 51 13.45 -18.05 3.21
N SER A 52 14.52 -17.31 2.87
CA SER A 52 15.68 -17.15 3.73
C SER A 52 15.40 -16.41 5.04
N TYR A 53 14.37 -15.57 5.05
CA TYR A 53 13.95 -14.82 6.23
C TYR A 53 12.89 -15.56 7.04
N ILE A 54 11.82 -16.00 6.38
CA ILE A 54 10.77 -16.81 7.01
C ILE A 54 10.48 -18.01 6.11
N PRO A 55 11.03 -19.20 6.42
CA PRO A 55 10.86 -20.38 5.59
C PRO A 55 9.49 -21.06 5.72
N ASP A 56 8.80 -20.90 6.85
CA ASP A 56 7.50 -21.55 7.09
C ASP A 56 6.38 -20.79 6.35
N PRO A 57 5.68 -21.45 5.38
CA PRO A 57 4.61 -20.82 4.62
C PRO A 57 3.44 -20.31 5.48
N ARG A 58 3.20 -20.94 6.64
CA ARG A 58 2.11 -20.55 7.54
C ARG A 58 2.38 -19.18 8.18
N TYR A 59 3.62 -18.97 8.64
CA TYR A 59 4.03 -17.67 9.17
C TYR A 59 4.07 -16.59 8.10
N LYS A 60 4.48 -16.92 6.87
CA LYS A 60 4.40 -15.99 5.74
C LYS A 60 2.97 -15.55 5.48
N MET A 61 2.04 -16.49 5.41
CA MET A 61 0.62 -16.19 5.17
C MET A 61 0.02 -15.31 6.26
N GLU A 62 0.32 -15.65 7.52
CA GLU A 62 -0.10 -14.84 8.66
C GLU A 62 0.44 -13.42 8.56
N LEU A 63 1.72 -13.28 8.23
CA LEU A 63 2.37 -11.98 8.13
C LEU A 63 1.83 -11.17 6.95
N TYR A 64 1.63 -11.76 5.77
CA TYR A 64 0.99 -11.10 4.63
C TYR A 64 -0.42 -10.60 4.99
N ARG A 65 -1.21 -11.41 5.68
CA ARG A 65 -2.53 -11.01 6.15
C ARG A 65 -2.43 -9.79 7.07
N ARG A 66 -1.53 -9.83 8.03
CA ARG A 66 -1.32 -8.72 8.97
C ARG A 66 -0.82 -7.45 8.27
N PHE A 67 0.06 -7.56 7.29
CA PHE A 67 0.46 -6.43 6.45
C PHE A 67 -0.72 -5.82 5.70
N SER A 68 -1.62 -6.65 5.16
CA SER A 68 -2.80 -6.17 4.43
C SER A 68 -3.80 -5.42 5.30
N GLU A 69 -3.84 -5.73 6.59
CA GLU A 69 -4.74 -5.12 7.59
C GLU A 69 -4.05 -4.02 8.42
N LEU A 70 -2.80 -3.70 8.12
CA LEU A 70 -2.00 -2.78 8.93
C LEU A 70 -2.58 -1.37 8.95
N GLU A 71 -2.92 -0.89 10.15
CA GLU A 71 -3.26 0.49 10.36
C GLU A 71 -2.00 1.36 10.45
N TYR A 72 -2.05 2.54 9.87
CA TYR A 72 -0.90 3.45 9.84
C TYR A 72 -0.36 3.77 11.24
N SER A 73 -1.25 3.96 12.21
CA SER A 73 -0.89 4.24 13.60
C SER A 73 -0.10 3.11 14.29
N GLN A 74 -0.26 1.88 13.81
CA GLN A 74 0.35 0.68 14.41
C GLN A 74 1.62 0.21 13.68
N ARG A 75 2.06 0.93 12.66
CA ARG A 75 3.16 0.50 11.78
C ARG A 75 4.48 0.28 12.51
N GLU A 76 4.82 1.14 13.44
CA GLU A 76 6.09 1.05 14.18
C GLU A 76 6.08 -0.14 15.15
N ASP A 77 5.01 -0.29 15.93
CA ASP A 77 4.86 -1.42 16.86
C ASP A 77 4.88 -2.76 16.11
N PHE A 78 4.29 -2.78 14.93
CA PHE A 78 4.30 -3.98 14.08
C PHE A 78 5.70 -4.30 13.53
N LEU A 79 6.48 -3.29 13.15
CA LEU A 79 7.86 -3.48 12.73
C LEU A 79 8.73 -4.00 13.87
N ASP A 80 8.58 -3.44 15.07
CA ASP A 80 9.30 -3.88 16.26
C ASP A 80 8.97 -5.35 16.60
N GLU A 81 7.72 -5.75 16.48
CA GLU A 81 7.31 -7.15 16.66
C GLU A 81 7.97 -8.09 15.63
N ILE A 82 8.04 -7.67 14.36
CA ILE A 82 8.70 -8.45 13.32
C ILE A 82 10.19 -8.63 13.64
N ILE A 83 10.85 -7.56 14.04
CA ILE A 83 12.28 -7.58 14.42
C ILE A 83 12.50 -8.51 15.62
N ASP A 84 11.65 -8.45 16.62
CA ASP A 84 11.75 -9.29 17.81
C ASP A 84 11.55 -10.78 17.51
N ARG A 85 10.64 -11.11 16.60
CA ARG A 85 10.33 -12.51 16.26
C ARG A 85 11.28 -13.13 15.24
N PHE A 86 11.68 -12.37 14.23
CA PHE A 86 12.37 -12.91 13.05
C PHE A 86 13.75 -12.28 12.82
N GLY A 87 14.13 -11.28 13.59
CA GLY A 87 15.35 -10.53 13.38
C GLY A 87 15.18 -9.37 12.39
N ASN A 88 16.29 -8.70 12.10
CA ASN A 88 16.28 -7.56 11.19
C ASN A 88 15.74 -7.95 9.81
N PRO A 89 14.73 -7.24 9.30
CA PRO A 89 14.14 -7.55 8.01
C PRO A 89 15.10 -7.24 6.86
N PRO A 90 15.12 -8.07 5.82
CA PRO A 90 15.82 -7.74 4.57
C PRO A 90 15.10 -6.61 3.81
N PRO A 91 15.75 -6.00 2.81
CA PRO A 91 15.18 -4.86 2.07
C PRO A 91 13.79 -5.13 1.47
N GLU A 92 13.52 -6.35 1.02
CA GLU A 92 12.25 -6.76 0.44
C GLU A 92 11.11 -6.71 1.46
N VAL A 93 11.40 -7.09 2.71
CA VAL A 93 10.44 -7.02 3.82
C VAL A 93 10.27 -5.59 4.33
N GLU A 94 11.35 -4.81 4.39
CA GLU A 94 11.24 -3.37 4.70
C GLU A 94 10.36 -2.65 3.66
N MET A 95 10.53 -2.96 2.39
CA MET A 95 9.71 -2.40 1.33
C MET A 95 8.24 -2.81 1.49
N LEU A 96 8.00 -4.07 1.82
CA LEU A 96 6.67 -4.59 2.12
C LEU A 96 6.01 -3.81 3.28
N TRP A 97 6.75 -3.56 4.35
CA TRP A 97 6.28 -2.76 5.48
C TRP A 97 5.96 -1.32 5.07
N ARG A 98 6.82 -0.69 4.27
CA ARG A 98 6.59 0.68 3.76
C ARG A 98 5.35 0.78 2.90
N LEU A 99 5.14 -0.17 2.00
CA LEU A 99 3.96 -0.21 1.15
C LEU A 99 2.68 -0.46 1.95
N ALA A 100 2.74 -1.35 2.94
CA ALA A 100 1.61 -1.62 3.83
C ALA A 100 1.26 -0.39 4.68
N ALA A 101 2.26 0.30 5.21
CA ALA A 101 2.08 1.55 5.96
C ALA A 101 1.49 2.66 5.07
N LEU A 102 1.97 2.80 3.84
CA LEU A 102 1.44 3.75 2.86
C LEU A 102 -0.03 3.45 2.54
N LYS A 103 -0.36 2.18 2.33
CA LYS A 103 -1.74 1.75 2.08
C LYS A 103 -2.66 2.08 3.26
N GLY A 104 -2.18 1.84 4.49
CA GLY A 104 -2.89 2.24 5.72
C GLY A 104 -3.12 3.74 5.81
N LEU A 105 -2.13 4.56 5.46
CA LEU A 105 -2.26 6.01 5.40
C LEU A 105 -3.26 6.46 4.33
N CYS A 106 -3.25 5.84 3.17
CA CYS A 106 -4.21 6.11 2.10
C CYS A 106 -5.66 5.84 2.55
N ARG A 107 -5.90 4.80 3.35
CA ARG A 107 -7.23 4.55 3.93
C ARG A 107 -7.68 5.69 4.82
N VAL A 108 -6.80 6.18 5.70
CA VAL A 108 -7.09 7.30 6.61
C VAL A 108 -7.40 8.58 5.83
N LEU A 109 -6.61 8.89 4.82
CA LEU A 109 -6.75 10.11 4.00
C LEU A 109 -7.77 9.99 2.88
N LYS A 110 -8.39 8.81 2.68
CA LYS A 110 -9.31 8.54 1.58
C LYS A 110 -8.67 8.76 0.21
N ILE A 111 -7.40 8.44 0.08
CA ILE A 111 -6.69 8.38 -1.20
C ILE A 111 -7.07 7.08 -1.88
N ARG A 112 -7.58 7.16 -3.10
CA ARG A 112 -8.05 6.01 -3.86
C ARG A 112 -6.93 5.25 -4.57
N ALA A 113 -5.93 5.97 -5.07
CA ALA A 113 -4.83 5.38 -5.81
C ALA A 113 -3.55 6.18 -5.66
N VAL A 114 -2.43 5.47 -5.66
CA VAL A 114 -1.07 6.02 -5.75
C VAL A 114 -0.38 5.35 -6.93
N ASN A 115 -0.04 6.13 -7.94
CA ASN A 115 0.73 5.68 -9.10
C ASN A 115 2.14 6.27 -9.04
N VAL A 116 3.13 5.42 -9.22
CA VAL A 116 4.52 5.85 -9.40
C VAL A 116 5.04 5.32 -10.74
N HIS A 117 5.33 6.20 -11.66
CA HIS A 117 5.83 5.85 -12.98
C HIS A 117 6.79 6.92 -13.49
N GLN A 118 7.97 6.48 -13.95
CA GLN A 118 9.00 7.36 -14.54
C GLN A 118 9.31 8.62 -13.72
N GLY A 119 9.46 8.45 -12.40
CA GLY A 119 9.76 9.57 -11.50
C GLY A 119 8.60 10.51 -11.20
N ILE A 120 7.39 10.15 -11.60
CA ILE A 120 6.18 10.91 -11.31
C ILE A 120 5.32 10.13 -10.31
N ILE A 121 4.97 10.77 -9.21
CA ILE A 121 4.01 10.26 -8.23
C ILE A 121 2.67 10.94 -8.47
N ARG A 122 1.62 10.16 -8.64
CA ARG A 122 0.25 10.64 -8.78
C ARG A 122 -0.62 10.09 -7.68
N LEU A 123 -1.21 10.98 -6.88
CA LEU A 123 -2.20 10.65 -5.88
C LEU A 123 -3.59 10.98 -6.43
N THR A 124 -4.49 10.00 -6.41
CA THR A 124 -5.89 10.19 -6.78
C THR A 124 -6.73 10.15 -5.51
N PHE A 125 -7.43 11.23 -5.22
CA PHE A 125 -8.30 11.32 -4.06
C PHE A 125 -9.66 10.68 -4.35
N GLY A 126 -10.19 9.95 -3.35
CA GLY A 126 -11.54 9.41 -3.41
C GLY A 126 -12.61 10.48 -3.28
N GLU A 127 -13.83 10.14 -3.65
CA GLU A 127 -14.99 11.07 -3.56
C GLU A 127 -15.25 11.56 -2.14
N LYS A 128 -14.97 10.73 -1.14
CA LYS A 128 -15.15 11.05 0.28
C LYS A 128 -13.92 11.69 0.92
N ALA A 129 -12.88 11.97 0.14
CA ALA A 129 -11.69 12.61 0.67
C ALA A 129 -12.00 14.04 1.11
N GLN A 130 -11.77 14.31 2.38
CA GLN A 130 -11.83 15.65 2.95
C GLN A 130 -10.43 16.25 2.89
N VAL A 131 -10.07 16.76 1.73
CA VAL A 131 -8.78 17.40 1.52
C VAL A 131 -8.81 18.78 2.15
N ASN A 132 -7.87 19.05 3.07
CA ASN A 132 -7.70 20.40 3.61
C ASN A 132 -7.09 21.31 2.56
N PRO A 133 -7.84 22.31 2.03
CA PRO A 133 -7.33 23.17 0.96
C PRO A 133 -6.08 23.96 1.36
N GLU A 134 -5.99 24.38 2.61
CA GLU A 134 -4.84 25.12 3.12
C GLU A 134 -3.57 24.28 3.15
N ALA A 135 -3.68 23.02 3.57
CA ALA A 135 -2.55 22.10 3.59
C ALA A 135 -2.05 21.80 2.17
N VAL A 136 -2.95 21.59 1.23
CA VAL A 136 -2.61 21.36 -0.18
C VAL A 136 -1.96 22.60 -0.79
N LEU A 137 -2.51 23.79 -0.55
CA LEU A 137 -1.93 25.05 -1.02
C LEU A 137 -0.52 25.25 -0.47
N LYS A 138 -0.30 24.96 0.80
CA LYS A 138 1.01 25.02 1.44
C LYS A 138 2.02 24.09 0.76
N LEU A 139 1.62 22.84 0.47
CA LEU A 139 2.46 21.90 -0.27
C LEU A 139 2.81 22.41 -1.68
N LEU A 140 1.83 22.93 -2.42
CA LEU A 140 2.03 23.48 -3.74
C LEU A 140 2.98 24.68 -3.72
N MET A 141 2.88 25.53 -2.70
CA MET A 141 3.78 26.69 -2.53
C MET A 141 5.21 26.26 -2.16
N GLN A 142 5.36 25.15 -1.41
CA GLN A 142 6.69 24.61 -1.08
C GLN A 142 7.34 23.92 -2.29
N HIS A 143 6.55 23.41 -3.23
CA HIS A 143 7.02 22.67 -4.40
C HIS A 143 6.45 23.23 -5.72
N PRO A 144 6.65 24.52 -6.02
CA PRO A 144 5.94 25.18 -7.13
C PRO A 144 6.33 24.65 -8.52
N LYS A 145 7.53 24.04 -8.64
CA LYS A 145 8.03 23.52 -9.93
C LYS A 145 7.78 22.03 -10.13
N THR A 146 7.51 21.30 -9.05
CA THR A 146 7.47 19.82 -9.05
C THR A 146 6.10 19.28 -8.71
N MET A 147 5.24 20.06 -8.08
CA MET A 147 3.93 19.61 -7.63
C MET A 147 2.81 20.38 -8.33
N THR A 148 1.81 19.65 -8.81
CA THR A 148 0.62 20.22 -9.46
C THR A 148 -0.64 19.53 -8.95
N LEU A 149 -1.71 20.30 -8.80
CA LEU A 149 -3.04 19.81 -8.48
C LEU A 149 -3.93 19.94 -9.71
N LYS A 150 -4.55 18.82 -10.10
CA LYS A 150 -5.52 18.78 -11.19
C LYS A 150 -6.92 18.54 -10.61
N ASN A 151 -7.84 19.42 -10.93
CA ASN A 151 -9.26 19.27 -10.63
C ASN A 151 -9.99 18.70 -11.84
N GLY A 152 -10.76 17.66 -11.65
CA GLY A 152 -11.57 17.01 -12.66
C GLY A 152 -12.67 16.22 -11.98
N GLN A 153 -13.10 15.13 -12.60
CA GLN A 153 -14.02 14.17 -11.95
C GLN A 153 -13.42 13.62 -10.66
N GLU A 154 -12.09 13.49 -10.62
CA GLU A 154 -11.29 13.14 -9.45
C GLU A 154 -10.18 14.15 -9.27
N GLN A 155 -9.92 14.55 -8.03
CA GLN A 155 -8.77 15.38 -7.72
C GLN A 155 -7.49 14.54 -7.75
N GLN A 156 -6.47 15.04 -8.44
CA GLN A 156 -5.18 14.39 -8.54
C GLN A 156 -4.07 15.36 -8.15
N LEU A 157 -3.21 14.92 -7.24
CA LEU A 157 -1.99 15.60 -6.88
C LEU A 157 -0.82 14.87 -7.55
N THR A 158 -0.06 15.58 -8.34
CA THR A 158 1.09 15.03 -9.07
C THR A 158 2.37 15.67 -8.55
N TYR A 159 3.35 14.82 -8.24
CA TYR A 159 4.67 15.22 -7.81
C TYR A 159 5.73 14.62 -8.72
N ARG A 160 6.59 15.47 -9.27
CA ARG A 160 7.74 15.04 -10.05
C ARG A 160 8.95 14.93 -9.15
N MET A 161 9.43 13.70 -8.97
CA MET A 161 10.68 13.46 -8.25
C MET A 161 11.85 14.02 -9.05
N GLY A 162 12.79 14.69 -8.37
CA GLY A 162 14.03 15.11 -9.01
C GLY A 162 14.78 13.88 -9.53
N THR A 163 15.34 13.99 -10.73
CA THR A 163 16.27 12.97 -11.20
C THR A 163 17.44 12.92 -10.24
N ALA A 164 17.62 11.80 -9.57
CA ALA A 164 18.83 11.54 -8.83
C ALA A 164 20.01 11.63 -9.80
N LYS A 165 20.86 12.63 -9.58
CA LYS A 165 22.13 12.70 -10.30
C LYS A 165 23.11 11.70 -9.69
#